data_61e158a6b88af3a85633a2a0a8015c0a
#
_entry.id   61e158a6b88af3a85633a2a0a8015c0a
#
_cell.length_a   1.000
_cell.length_b   1.000
_cell.length_c   1.000
_cell.angle_alpha   90.00
_cell.angle_beta   90.00
_cell.angle_gamma   90.00
#
_symmetry.space_group_name_H-M   'P 1'
#
loop_
_entity.id
_entity.type
_entity.pdbx_description
1 polymer ?
#
loop_
_entity_poly.entity_id
_entity_poly.type
_entity_poly.pdbx_seq_one_letter_code
_entity_poly.pdbx_strand_id
1 'polypeptide(L)'
;MLTKHDLIDFEKGLADKYDAGEYPYLVHLSGGNEDQLIRIFEEIEPGDYVFSTHRSHYHYLLHGGNPEHLGSLIARGKSMFVFDKELNFYSSSILAGTPAIAAGVAWALKRKHIGNRVWCFIGDGAADEGHFYEAARYVEGWDLPCTFIIEDNNRSVHADKYTRWGRCPDFSQFKCVRRYYYNATYPHGGSGTPGWLDFKHKAILEDPPVKKQLWQRNSTALSKYKDAVTEAMEEIAGLGAIFVGYNVRYGGGYGTLDNVPEEQRLETPVAENLMAGLAMGMSLVGFRPVLFFERQDFLLNAIDALVNQADRIETISEGQFSFPIIIRAVIGSVTPFYAGITHTTDYTDICGQLFSFPVVHPWTSGQVRGAYRAAWKSKGPVMISEPKELHEVVC
;
A
#
# COMPACT_ATOMS: atom_id res chain seq x y z
N MET A 1 -25.10 -16.66 -5.99
CA MET A 1 -24.74 -15.44 -5.22
C MET A 1 -25.30 -15.59 -3.82
N LEU A 2 -24.56 -15.17 -2.78
CA LEU A 2 -25.05 -15.21 -1.40
C LEU A 2 -26.22 -14.25 -1.23
N THR A 3 -27.20 -14.66 -0.40
CA THR A 3 -28.34 -13.83 -0.07
C THR A 3 -28.02 -12.90 1.12
N LYS A 4 -28.84 -11.87 1.31
CA LYS A 4 -28.76 -11.03 2.51
C LYS A 4 -28.79 -11.85 3.80
N HIS A 5 -29.60 -12.89 3.84
CA HIS A 5 -29.75 -13.75 5.02
C HIS A 5 -28.46 -14.53 5.31
N ASP A 6 -27.82 -15.07 4.30
CA ASP A 6 -26.55 -15.76 4.43
C ASP A 6 -25.45 -14.87 5.03
N LEU A 7 -25.38 -13.59 4.62
CA LEU A 7 -24.44 -12.63 5.17
C LEU A 7 -24.72 -12.30 6.64
N ILE A 8 -25.99 -12.04 6.97
CA ILE A 8 -26.42 -11.72 8.34
C ILE A 8 -26.16 -12.91 9.27
N ASP A 9 -26.49 -14.13 8.85
CA ASP A 9 -26.27 -15.35 9.66
C ASP A 9 -24.79 -15.62 9.92
N PHE A 10 -23.94 -15.36 8.91
CA PHE A 10 -22.49 -15.49 9.06
C PHE A 10 -21.96 -14.54 10.16
N GLU A 11 -22.28 -13.24 10.08
CA GLU A 11 -21.81 -12.25 11.07
C GLU A 11 -22.41 -12.48 12.45
N LYS A 12 -23.67 -12.89 12.54
CA LYS A 12 -24.30 -13.25 13.79
C LYS A 12 -23.60 -14.43 14.45
N GLY A 13 -23.25 -15.45 13.68
CA GLY A 13 -22.48 -16.59 14.19
C GLY A 13 -21.10 -16.19 14.73
N LEU A 14 -20.46 -15.19 14.12
CA LEU A 14 -19.21 -14.61 14.62
C LEU A 14 -19.41 -13.81 15.91
N ALA A 15 -20.47 -12.99 15.97
CA ALA A 15 -20.82 -12.23 17.17
C ALA A 15 -21.08 -13.16 18.36
N ASP A 16 -21.85 -14.22 18.16
CA ASP A 16 -22.16 -15.22 19.20
C ASP A 16 -20.88 -15.89 19.75
N LYS A 17 -19.93 -16.25 18.88
CA LYS A 17 -18.62 -16.80 19.26
C LYS A 17 -17.75 -15.80 20.00
N TYR A 18 -17.75 -14.54 19.55
CA TYR A 18 -17.03 -13.47 20.22
C TYR A 18 -17.56 -13.25 21.64
N ASP A 19 -18.87 -13.18 21.81
CA ASP A 19 -19.55 -13.05 23.12
C ASP A 19 -19.32 -14.26 24.03
N ALA A 20 -19.16 -15.43 23.44
CA ALA A 20 -18.77 -16.64 24.15
C ALA A 20 -17.28 -16.66 24.57
N GLY A 21 -16.51 -15.63 24.26
CA GLY A 21 -15.08 -15.49 24.57
C GLY A 21 -14.16 -16.41 23.78
N GLU A 22 -14.59 -16.87 22.59
CA GLU A 22 -13.78 -17.76 21.75
C GLU A 22 -12.67 -17.05 21.01
N TYR A 23 -12.80 -15.73 20.77
CA TYR A 23 -11.84 -14.94 20.01
C TYR A 23 -11.14 -13.91 20.90
N PRO A 24 -9.91 -14.15 21.36
CA PRO A 24 -9.14 -13.18 22.15
C PRO A 24 -8.50 -12.09 21.27
N TYR A 25 -9.18 -11.68 20.20
CA TYR A 25 -8.73 -10.70 19.22
C TYR A 25 -9.81 -9.66 18.98
N LEU A 26 -9.39 -8.48 18.49
CA LEU A 26 -10.34 -7.48 18.05
C LEU A 26 -11.01 -7.93 16.75
N VAL A 27 -12.35 -7.98 16.76
CA VAL A 27 -13.17 -8.33 15.61
C VAL A 27 -13.97 -7.10 15.20
N HIS A 28 -13.98 -6.81 13.90
CA HIS A 28 -14.78 -5.76 13.30
C HIS A 28 -15.87 -6.39 12.43
N LEU A 29 -17.07 -6.48 12.97
CA LEU A 29 -18.20 -7.09 12.30
C LEU A 29 -18.81 -6.15 11.27
N SER A 30 -19.24 -6.70 10.14
CA SER A 30 -20.02 -6.02 9.11
C SER A 30 -21.51 -6.01 9.49
N GLY A 31 -22.34 -5.34 8.75
CA GLY A 31 -23.80 -5.41 8.92
C GLY A 31 -24.50 -4.07 8.71
N GLY A 32 -25.70 -4.15 8.14
CA GLY A 32 -26.56 -3.02 7.83
C GLY A 32 -26.41 -2.47 6.41
N ASN A 33 -25.49 -3.03 5.61
CA ASN A 33 -25.24 -2.62 4.23
C ASN A 33 -25.35 -3.77 3.21
N GLU A 34 -25.98 -4.87 3.57
CA GLU A 34 -26.10 -6.08 2.76
C GLU A 34 -26.70 -5.81 1.38
N ASP A 35 -27.82 -5.09 1.35
CA ASP A 35 -28.56 -4.81 0.10
C ASP A 35 -27.74 -3.95 -0.87
N GLN A 36 -26.97 -2.98 -0.34
CA GLN A 36 -26.10 -2.13 -1.13
C GLN A 36 -24.91 -2.93 -1.68
N LEU A 37 -24.28 -3.74 -0.84
CA LEU A 37 -23.14 -4.55 -1.25
C LEU A 37 -23.53 -5.60 -2.30
N ILE A 38 -24.65 -6.33 -2.11
CA ILE A 38 -25.11 -7.32 -3.08
C ILE A 38 -25.24 -6.66 -4.48
N ARG A 39 -25.88 -5.48 -4.57
CA ARG A 39 -26.03 -4.76 -5.84
C ARG A 39 -24.72 -4.31 -6.46
N ILE A 40 -23.75 -3.88 -5.62
CA ILE A 40 -22.43 -3.46 -6.12
C ILE A 40 -21.65 -4.68 -6.62
N PHE A 41 -21.72 -5.79 -5.91
CA PHE A 41 -21.02 -7.02 -6.29
C PHE A 41 -21.62 -7.71 -7.52
N GLU A 42 -22.85 -7.37 -7.94
CA GLU A 42 -23.42 -7.76 -9.24
C GLU A 42 -22.69 -7.11 -10.44
N GLU A 43 -21.97 -5.98 -10.20
CA GLU A 43 -21.19 -5.26 -11.21
C GLU A 43 -19.71 -5.73 -11.27
N ILE A 44 -19.25 -6.50 -10.28
CA ILE A 44 -17.86 -6.96 -10.15
C ILE A 44 -17.69 -8.28 -10.89
N GLU A 45 -16.82 -8.27 -11.89
CA GLU A 45 -16.56 -9.43 -12.74
C GLU A 45 -15.47 -10.35 -12.15
N PRO A 46 -15.48 -11.64 -12.47
CA PRO A 46 -14.40 -12.55 -12.10
C PRO A 46 -13.04 -12.06 -12.61
N GLY A 47 -12.07 -11.99 -11.69
CA GLY A 47 -10.73 -11.49 -11.98
C GLY A 47 -10.53 -10.00 -11.77
N ASP A 48 -11.58 -9.24 -11.45
CA ASP A 48 -11.44 -7.88 -10.95
C ASP A 48 -10.70 -7.87 -9.61
N TYR A 49 -10.06 -6.76 -9.30
CA TYR A 49 -9.37 -6.57 -8.03
C TYR A 49 -10.30 -5.91 -7.02
N VAL A 50 -10.41 -6.49 -5.83
CA VAL A 50 -11.19 -5.92 -4.72
C VAL A 50 -10.25 -5.54 -3.58
N PHE A 51 -10.21 -4.24 -3.28
CA PHE A 51 -9.56 -3.69 -2.10
C PHE A 51 -10.61 -3.37 -1.03
N SER A 52 -10.34 -3.77 0.19
CA SER A 52 -11.29 -3.69 1.29
C SER A 52 -10.66 -3.08 2.56
N THR A 53 -11.47 -2.92 3.58
CA THR A 53 -11.14 -2.33 4.88
C THR A 53 -11.00 -3.38 5.97
N HIS A 54 -10.87 -2.95 7.22
CA HIS A 54 -10.97 -3.82 8.40
C HIS A 54 -12.33 -4.54 8.55
N ARG A 55 -13.39 -4.09 7.84
CA ARG A 55 -14.72 -4.73 7.77
C ARG A 55 -14.87 -5.47 6.45
N SER A 56 -13.99 -6.42 6.18
CA SER A 56 -13.85 -7.07 4.88
C SER A 56 -14.72 -8.30 4.68
N HIS A 57 -15.43 -8.79 5.71
CA HIS A 57 -16.05 -10.12 5.67
C HIS A 57 -17.08 -10.25 4.56
N TYR A 58 -18.04 -9.30 4.46
CA TYR A 58 -19.04 -9.32 3.39
C TYR A 58 -18.43 -9.15 2.01
N HIS A 59 -17.43 -8.28 1.88
CA HIS A 59 -16.73 -8.09 0.60
C HIS A 59 -16.06 -9.38 0.13
N TYR A 60 -15.36 -10.08 1.04
CA TYR A 60 -14.70 -11.33 0.73
C TYR A 60 -15.70 -12.41 0.30
N LEU A 61 -16.77 -12.58 1.06
CA LEU A 61 -17.81 -13.58 0.78
C LEU A 61 -18.51 -13.30 -0.55
N LEU A 62 -18.89 -12.06 -0.82
CA LEU A 62 -19.57 -11.67 -2.06
C LEU A 62 -18.65 -11.75 -3.28
N HIS A 63 -17.32 -11.62 -3.09
CA HIS A 63 -16.33 -11.79 -4.15
C HIS A 63 -15.99 -13.27 -4.42
N GLY A 64 -16.71 -14.19 -3.81
CA GLY A 64 -16.55 -15.63 -4.01
C GLY A 64 -15.66 -16.33 -2.99
N GLY A 65 -15.31 -15.63 -1.90
CA GLY A 65 -14.50 -16.18 -0.82
C GLY A 65 -15.19 -17.31 -0.06
N ASN A 66 -14.40 -18.28 0.41
CA ASN A 66 -14.90 -19.43 1.15
C ASN A 66 -15.24 -19.06 2.61
N PRO A 67 -16.50 -19.26 3.08
CA PRO A 67 -16.91 -18.93 4.45
C PRO A 67 -16.15 -19.68 5.56
N GLU A 68 -15.81 -20.95 5.32
CA GLU A 68 -15.07 -21.77 6.29
C GLU A 68 -13.62 -21.28 6.41
N HIS A 69 -13.00 -20.91 5.27
CA HIS A 69 -11.67 -20.32 5.25
C HIS A 69 -11.67 -18.98 6.01
N LEU A 70 -12.63 -18.10 5.74
CA LEU A 70 -12.78 -16.84 6.45
C LEU A 70 -12.96 -17.03 7.95
N GLY A 71 -13.83 -17.96 8.36
CA GLY A 71 -14.01 -18.32 9.77
C GLY A 71 -12.71 -18.79 10.44
N SER A 72 -11.89 -19.56 9.73
CA SER A 72 -10.56 -19.98 10.19
C SER A 72 -9.58 -18.82 10.34
N LEU A 73 -9.58 -17.86 9.41
CA LEU A 73 -8.77 -16.63 9.52
C LEU A 73 -9.16 -15.82 10.76
N ILE A 74 -10.45 -15.61 10.96
CA ILE A 74 -10.97 -14.84 12.10
C ILE A 74 -10.59 -15.52 13.43
N ALA A 75 -10.72 -16.83 13.53
CA ALA A 75 -10.32 -17.60 14.72
C ALA A 75 -8.82 -17.46 15.04
N ARG A 76 -7.99 -17.14 14.07
CA ARG A 76 -6.55 -16.87 14.22
C ARG A 76 -6.21 -15.38 14.37
N GLY A 77 -7.21 -14.51 14.60
CA GLY A 77 -7.01 -13.06 14.77
C GLY A 77 -6.86 -12.27 13.47
N LYS A 78 -7.18 -12.86 12.32
CA LYS A 78 -7.04 -12.23 10.99
C LYS A 78 -8.34 -11.57 10.49
N SER A 79 -9.25 -11.18 11.37
CA SER A 79 -10.52 -10.51 11.00
C SER A 79 -10.30 -9.27 10.12
N MET A 80 -9.22 -8.52 10.38
CA MET A 80 -8.86 -7.30 9.64
C MET A 80 -7.85 -7.52 8.51
N PHE A 81 -7.37 -8.75 8.33
CA PHE A 81 -6.27 -9.11 7.44
C PHE A 81 -6.69 -10.26 6.53
N VAL A 82 -7.67 -10.01 5.68
CA VAL A 82 -8.18 -10.99 4.73
C VAL A 82 -7.52 -10.76 3.38
N PHE A 83 -6.80 -11.76 2.92
CA PHE A 83 -6.09 -11.76 1.65
C PHE A 83 -6.40 -13.04 0.90
N ASP A 84 -6.62 -12.92 -0.41
CA ASP A 84 -6.80 -14.06 -1.28
C ASP A 84 -6.27 -13.71 -2.67
N LYS A 85 -5.11 -14.28 -3.00
CA LYS A 85 -4.41 -13.99 -4.25
C LYS A 85 -5.16 -14.54 -5.46
N GLU A 86 -5.83 -15.68 -5.30
CA GLU A 86 -6.58 -16.30 -6.38
C GLU A 86 -7.83 -15.48 -6.75
N LEU A 87 -8.40 -14.79 -5.77
CA LEU A 87 -9.53 -13.89 -5.95
C LEU A 87 -9.11 -12.43 -6.21
N ASN A 88 -7.81 -12.08 -6.24
CA ASN A 88 -7.35 -10.70 -6.28
C ASN A 88 -7.94 -9.84 -5.13
N PHE A 89 -8.13 -10.44 -3.94
CA PHE A 89 -8.71 -9.79 -2.78
C PHE A 89 -7.66 -9.31 -1.79
N TYR A 90 -7.75 -8.05 -1.40
CA TYR A 90 -6.78 -7.40 -0.51
C TYR A 90 -7.50 -6.52 0.52
N SER A 91 -7.26 -6.72 1.81
CA SER A 91 -7.78 -5.85 2.86
C SER A 91 -6.66 -5.13 3.64
N SER A 92 -6.99 -4.02 4.28
CA SER A 92 -6.09 -3.32 5.19
C SER A 92 -6.84 -2.79 6.40
N SER A 93 -6.21 -2.88 7.57
CA SER A 93 -6.69 -2.25 8.80
C SER A 93 -6.32 -0.76 8.91
N ILE A 94 -5.40 -0.28 8.07
CA ILE A 94 -4.96 1.11 8.06
C ILE A 94 -5.94 1.95 7.25
N LEU A 95 -6.46 3.03 7.86
CA LEU A 95 -7.35 3.95 7.17
C LEU A 95 -6.65 4.53 5.94
N ALA A 96 -7.37 4.58 4.82
CA ALA A 96 -6.85 5.02 3.52
C ALA A 96 -5.54 4.34 3.07
N GLY A 97 -5.18 3.18 3.63
CA GLY A 97 -3.98 2.44 3.23
C GLY A 97 -4.10 1.72 1.87
N THR A 98 -5.33 1.50 1.39
CA THR A 98 -5.58 0.78 0.13
C THR A 98 -5.76 1.66 -1.12
N PRO A 99 -6.29 2.90 -1.07
CA PRO A 99 -6.62 3.68 -2.26
C PRO A 99 -5.45 3.90 -3.21
N ALA A 100 -4.27 4.24 -2.71
CA ALA A 100 -3.09 4.46 -3.54
C ALA A 100 -2.57 3.15 -4.19
N ILE A 101 -2.68 2.02 -3.48
CA ILE A 101 -2.34 0.69 -4.02
C ILE A 101 -3.32 0.31 -5.13
N ALA A 102 -4.62 0.53 -4.90
CA ALA A 102 -5.69 0.31 -5.88
C ALA A 102 -5.46 1.14 -7.16
N ALA A 103 -5.08 2.41 -7.01
CA ALA A 103 -4.71 3.27 -8.13
C ALA A 103 -3.50 2.72 -8.91
N GLY A 104 -2.50 2.15 -8.21
CA GLY A 104 -1.33 1.52 -8.82
C GLY A 104 -1.68 0.26 -9.62
N VAL A 105 -2.57 -0.60 -9.09
CA VAL A 105 -3.10 -1.75 -9.84
C VAL A 105 -3.84 -1.28 -11.08
N ALA A 106 -4.74 -0.30 -10.94
CA ALA A 106 -5.53 0.23 -12.07
C ALA A 106 -4.63 0.84 -13.15
N TRP A 107 -3.59 1.57 -12.77
CA TRP A 107 -2.58 2.07 -13.71
C TRP A 107 -1.91 0.91 -14.46
N ALA A 108 -1.51 -0.13 -13.74
CA ALA A 108 -0.84 -1.28 -14.32
C ALA A 108 -1.75 -2.08 -15.27
N LEU A 109 -3.02 -2.26 -14.92
CA LEU A 109 -4.02 -2.90 -15.79
C LEU A 109 -4.21 -2.11 -17.09
N LYS A 110 -4.38 -0.79 -16.99
CA LYS A 110 -4.50 0.10 -18.14
C LYS A 110 -3.26 0.03 -19.03
N ARG A 111 -2.07 0.06 -18.44
CA ARG A 111 -0.78 -0.01 -19.16
C ARG A 111 -0.59 -1.35 -19.89
N LYS A 112 -1.07 -2.44 -19.32
CA LYS A 112 -1.01 -3.79 -19.90
C LYS A 112 -2.18 -4.11 -20.81
N HIS A 113 -3.13 -3.19 -21.00
CA HIS A 113 -4.38 -3.41 -21.76
C HIS A 113 -5.18 -4.63 -21.26
N ILE A 114 -5.18 -4.85 -19.95
CA ILE A 114 -5.98 -5.89 -19.29
C ILE A 114 -7.35 -5.28 -18.97
N GLY A 115 -8.42 -5.99 -19.37
CA GLY A 115 -9.80 -5.49 -19.27
C GLY A 115 -10.41 -5.47 -17.87
N ASN A 116 -9.76 -6.08 -16.87
CA ASN A 116 -10.24 -6.10 -15.49
C ASN A 116 -10.25 -4.69 -14.85
N ARG A 117 -11.07 -4.54 -13.83
CA ARG A 117 -11.25 -3.30 -13.09
C ARG A 117 -10.77 -3.45 -11.64
N VAL A 118 -10.71 -2.32 -10.95
CA VAL A 118 -10.37 -2.26 -9.53
C VAL A 118 -11.54 -1.63 -8.78
N TRP A 119 -11.95 -2.29 -7.70
CA TRP A 119 -12.97 -1.84 -6.79
C TRP A 119 -12.34 -1.64 -5.41
N CYS A 120 -12.36 -0.42 -4.91
CA CYS A 120 -11.74 -0.08 -3.64
C CYS A 120 -12.80 0.43 -2.67
N PHE A 121 -13.15 -0.40 -1.69
CA PHE A 121 -14.10 -0.06 -0.63
C PHE A 121 -13.37 0.66 0.50
N ILE A 122 -13.93 1.77 0.97
CA ILE A 122 -13.40 2.56 2.09
C ILE A 122 -14.55 3.06 2.97
N GLY A 123 -14.30 3.18 4.27
CA GLY A 123 -15.25 3.84 5.18
C GLY A 123 -15.21 5.37 5.05
N ASP A 124 -16.25 6.06 5.53
CA ASP A 124 -16.31 7.53 5.53
C ASP A 124 -15.19 8.17 6.36
N GLY A 125 -14.69 7.49 7.40
CA GLY A 125 -13.51 7.94 8.14
C GLY A 125 -12.20 7.84 7.34
N ALA A 126 -12.06 6.84 6.46
CA ALA A 126 -10.91 6.73 5.56
C ALA A 126 -10.99 7.75 4.42
N ALA A 127 -12.20 8.12 4.00
CA ALA A 127 -12.41 9.18 3.01
C ALA A 127 -12.09 10.60 3.55
N ASP A 128 -11.87 10.75 4.85
CA ASP A 128 -11.39 12.00 5.48
C ASP A 128 -9.88 12.23 5.27
N GLU A 129 -9.12 11.15 4.94
CA GLU A 129 -7.66 11.19 4.79
C GLU A 129 -7.21 11.87 3.50
N GLY A 130 -6.13 12.66 3.58
CA GLY A 130 -5.50 13.27 2.40
C GLY A 130 -5.07 12.24 1.36
N HIS A 131 -4.61 11.07 1.81
CA HIS A 131 -4.17 9.95 0.96
C HIS A 131 -5.28 9.43 0.03
N PHE A 132 -6.53 9.45 0.49
CA PHE A 132 -7.67 9.13 -0.36
C PHE A 132 -7.87 10.17 -1.47
N TYR A 133 -7.79 11.47 -1.14
CA TYR A 133 -7.94 12.54 -2.14
C TYR A 133 -6.83 12.51 -3.20
N GLU A 134 -5.61 12.21 -2.81
CA GLU A 134 -4.48 12.03 -3.75
C GLU A 134 -4.78 10.91 -4.74
N ALA A 135 -5.22 9.75 -4.24
CA ALA A 135 -5.54 8.57 -5.05
C ALA A 135 -6.74 8.83 -5.97
N ALA A 136 -7.85 9.41 -5.45
CA ALA A 136 -9.05 9.70 -6.22
C ALA A 136 -8.76 10.71 -7.35
N ARG A 137 -8.00 11.78 -7.04
CA ARG A 137 -7.59 12.77 -8.04
C ARG A 137 -6.69 12.16 -9.14
N TYR A 138 -5.80 11.25 -8.75
CA TYR A 138 -4.93 10.57 -9.70
C TYR A 138 -5.72 9.63 -10.62
N VAL A 139 -6.61 8.81 -10.05
CA VAL A 139 -7.49 7.90 -10.80
C VAL A 139 -8.37 8.68 -11.78
N GLU A 140 -9.03 9.75 -11.32
CA GLU A 140 -9.87 10.61 -12.15
C GLU A 140 -9.07 11.27 -13.27
N GLY A 141 -7.91 11.86 -12.95
CA GLY A 141 -7.09 12.60 -13.90
C GLY A 141 -6.52 11.74 -15.03
N TRP A 142 -6.24 10.46 -14.74
CA TRP A 142 -5.71 9.51 -15.70
C TRP A 142 -6.76 8.57 -16.27
N ASP A 143 -8.04 8.74 -15.92
CA ASP A 143 -9.14 7.87 -16.34
C ASP A 143 -8.77 6.38 -16.15
N LEU A 144 -8.37 6.03 -14.92
CA LEU A 144 -7.95 4.67 -14.58
C LEU A 144 -9.17 3.78 -14.30
N PRO A 145 -9.10 2.47 -14.61
CA PRO A 145 -10.20 1.53 -14.36
C PRO A 145 -10.35 1.18 -12.87
N CYS A 146 -10.54 2.19 -12.01
CA CYS A 146 -10.73 2.05 -10.57
C CYS A 146 -11.98 2.81 -10.13
N THR A 147 -12.79 2.15 -9.30
CA THR A 147 -13.94 2.76 -8.65
C THR A 147 -13.75 2.69 -7.14
N PHE A 148 -13.80 3.85 -6.48
CA PHE A 148 -13.83 3.95 -5.02
C PHE A 148 -15.27 3.92 -4.54
N ILE A 149 -15.56 3.06 -3.56
CA ILE A 149 -16.88 2.93 -2.92
C ILE A 149 -16.76 3.43 -1.49
N ILE A 150 -17.39 4.56 -1.18
CA ILE A 150 -17.45 5.08 0.19
C ILE A 150 -18.67 4.48 0.89
N GLU A 151 -18.41 3.65 1.88
CA GLU A 151 -19.38 3.02 2.77
C GLU A 151 -19.62 3.92 3.97
N ASP A 152 -20.69 4.72 3.91
CA ASP A 152 -20.90 5.81 4.83
C ASP A 152 -21.89 5.45 5.94
N ASN A 153 -21.37 5.11 7.11
CA ASN A 153 -22.15 4.90 8.32
C ASN A 153 -22.18 6.12 9.26
N ASN A 154 -21.67 7.27 8.79
CA ASN A 154 -21.54 8.50 9.56
C ASN A 154 -20.66 8.35 10.82
N ARG A 155 -19.67 7.46 10.81
CA ARG A 155 -18.78 7.22 11.95
C ARG A 155 -17.33 7.02 11.53
N SER A 156 -16.43 7.77 12.15
CA SER A 156 -15.02 7.43 12.23
C SER A 156 -14.71 7.08 13.67
N VAL A 157 -14.46 5.79 13.94
CA VAL A 157 -14.46 5.20 15.27
C VAL A 157 -15.78 5.50 16.00
N HIS A 158 -15.89 6.62 16.72
CA HIS A 158 -17.09 7.03 17.46
C HIS A 158 -17.63 8.41 17.04
N ALA A 159 -16.83 9.23 16.36
CA ALA A 159 -17.20 10.58 15.98
C ALA A 159 -17.99 10.63 14.66
N ASP A 160 -19.11 11.36 14.65
CA ASP A 160 -19.86 11.64 13.44
C ASP A 160 -19.20 12.75 12.59
N LYS A 161 -19.64 12.90 11.33
CA LYS A 161 -19.07 13.86 10.37
C LYS A 161 -19.23 15.32 10.82
N TYR A 162 -20.33 15.68 11.44
CA TYR A 162 -20.53 17.06 11.89
C TYR A 162 -19.58 17.43 13.03
N THR A 163 -19.31 16.46 13.92
CA THR A 163 -18.33 16.62 14.98
C THR A 163 -16.92 16.76 14.39
N ARG A 164 -16.59 15.99 13.36
CA ARG A 164 -15.25 16.02 12.73
C ARG A 164 -15.04 17.22 11.82
N TRP A 165 -16.06 17.60 11.02
CA TRP A 165 -15.89 18.54 9.91
C TRP A 165 -16.86 19.73 9.93
N GLY A 166 -17.83 19.78 10.83
CA GLY A 166 -18.89 20.79 10.86
C GLY A 166 -19.89 20.69 9.70
N ARG A 167 -19.63 19.87 8.69
CA ARG A 167 -20.49 19.61 7.53
C ARG A 167 -20.18 18.26 6.90
N CYS A 168 -21.07 17.79 6.03
CA CYS A 168 -20.84 16.58 5.24
C CYS A 168 -19.83 16.86 4.11
N PRO A 169 -18.74 16.09 3.97
CA PRO A 169 -17.83 16.18 2.83
C PRO A 169 -18.55 15.87 1.51
N ASP A 170 -18.16 16.58 0.45
CA ASP A 170 -18.67 16.38 -0.92
C ASP A 170 -17.58 15.73 -1.79
N PHE A 171 -17.97 14.69 -2.53
CA PHE A 171 -17.08 13.96 -3.46
C PHE A 171 -17.61 14.01 -4.90
N SER A 172 -18.65 14.83 -5.19
CA SER A 172 -19.30 14.92 -6.50
C SER A 172 -18.36 15.33 -7.64
N GLN A 173 -17.22 15.91 -7.30
CA GLN A 173 -16.15 16.28 -8.24
C GLN A 173 -15.40 15.08 -8.84
N PHE A 174 -15.53 13.88 -8.24
CA PHE A 174 -14.84 12.66 -8.68
C PHE A 174 -15.84 11.66 -9.24
N LYS A 175 -15.81 11.40 -10.54
CA LYS A 175 -16.66 10.38 -11.20
C LYS A 175 -16.25 8.96 -10.80
N CYS A 176 -14.98 8.77 -10.45
CA CYS A 176 -14.46 7.49 -9.96
C CYS A 176 -14.91 7.17 -8.52
N VAL A 177 -15.63 8.07 -7.84
CA VAL A 177 -16.09 7.88 -6.46
C VAL A 177 -17.59 7.68 -6.42
N ARG A 178 -18.04 6.59 -5.83
CA ARG A 178 -19.43 6.28 -5.51
C ARG A 178 -19.58 6.25 -4.01
N ARG A 179 -20.73 6.66 -3.48
CA ARG A 179 -21.02 6.71 -2.05
C ARG A 179 -22.41 6.19 -1.77
N TYR A 180 -22.55 5.40 -0.74
CA TYR A 180 -23.84 5.04 -0.19
C TYR A 180 -23.88 5.22 1.33
N TYR A 181 -25.09 5.39 1.86
CA TYR A 181 -25.33 5.57 3.29
C TYR A 181 -25.96 4.32 3.88
N TYR A 182 -25.55 3.98 5.10
CA TYR A 182 -26.15 2.88 5.84
C TYR A 182 -26.04 3.08 7.36
N ASN A 183 -26.83 2.33 8.12
CA ASN A 183 -26.74 2.27 9.57
C ASN A 183 -26.02 0.96 9.95
N ALA A 184 -24.84 1.06 10.56
CA ALA A 184 -24.11 -0.11 10.98
C ALA A 184 -24.86 -0.88 12.07
N THR A 185 -24.96 -2.19 11.92
CA THR A 185 -25.58 -3.09 12.88
C THR A 185 -24.73 -3.23 14.14
N TYR A 186 -23.41 -3.31 13.97
CA TYR A 186 -22.46 -3.50 15.05
C TYR A 186 -21.67 -2.22 15.37
N PRO A 187 -21.13 -2.08 16.59
CA PRO A 187 -20.24 -0.96 16.93
C PRO A 187 -18.93 -1.00 16.15
N HIS A 188 -18.03 -0.06 16.42
CA HIS A 188 -16.74 0.00 15.74
C HIS A 188 -15.93 -1.29 15.92
N GLY A 189 -15.94 -1.87 17.11
CA GLY A 189 -15.27 -3.15 17.40
C GLY A 189 -16.10 -4.02 18.35
N GLY A 190 -15.99 -5.32 18.22
CA GLY A 190 -16.76 -6.31 18.99
C GLY A 190 -18.22 -6.43 18.53
N SER A 191 -19.01 -7.14 19.33
CA SER A 191 -20.42 -7.47 19.04
C SER A 191 -21.43 -6.39 19.48
N GLY A 192 -21.02 -5.51 20.39
CA GLY A 192 -21.92 -4.54 21.03
C GLY A 192 -22.58 -5.04 22.30
N THR A 193 -22.29 -6.28 22.73
CA THR A 193 -22.78 -6.81 24.00
C THR A 193 -22.14 -6.07 25.17
N PRO A 194 -22.91 -5.50 26.11
CA PRO A 194 -22.36 -4.78 27.25
C PRO A 194 -21.69 -5.75 28.23
N GLY A 195 -20.52 -5.38 28.74
CA GLY A 195 -19.83 -6.10 29.79
C GLY A 195 -18.38 -6.46 29.40
N TRP A 196 -17.70 -7.09 30.36
CA TRP A 196 -16.36 -7.62 30.16
C TRP A 196 -16.44 -9.04 29.59
N LEU A 197 -15.70 -9.31 28.52
CA LEU A 197 -15.60 -10.67 27.98
C LEU A 197 -14.47 -11.42 28.67
N ASP A 198 -14.76 -12.66 29.04
CA ASP A 198 -13.79 -13.60 29.58
C ASP A 198 -13.29 -14.52 28.45
N PHE A 199 -12.11 -14.23 27.93
CA PHE A 199 -11.57 -14.97 26.80
C PHE A 199 -11.05 -16.34 27.22
N LYS A 200 -11.53 -17.39 26.56
CA LYS A 200 -11.17 -18.78 26.80
C LYS A 200 -9.72 -19.12 26.48
N HIS A 201 -9.14 -18.34 25.56
CA HIS A 201 -7.80 -18.57 25.05
C HIS A 201 -6.97 -17.28 25.11
N LYS A 202 -5.64 -17.43 25.16
CA LYS A 202 -4.73 -16.29 24.98
C LYS A 202 -4.52 -16.04 23.50
N ALA A 203 -4.36 -14.76 23.12
CA ALA A 203 -3.98 -14.39 21.77
C ALA A 203 -2.62 -14.99 21.40
N ILE A 204 -2.52 -15.53 20.18
CA ILE A 204 -1.25 -15.93 19.59
C ILE A 204 -0.66 -14.68 18.98
N LEU A 205 0.52 -14.26 19.47
CA LEU A 205 1.23 -13.11 18.92
C LEU A 205 1.97 -13.54 17.66
N GLU A 206 1.86 -12.74 16.60
CA GLU A 206 2.70 -12.91 15.42
C GLU A 206 4.12 -12.42 15.72
N ASP A 207 5.12 -13.20 15.32
CA ASP A 207 6.50 -12.77 15.42
C ASP A 207 6.73 -11.54 14.53
N PRO A 208 7.49 -10.53 15.01
CA PRO A 208 7.84 -9.39 14.18
C PRO A 208 8.63 -9.85 12.94
N PRO A 209 8.48 -9.17 11.81
CA PRO A 209 9.22 -9.50 10.60
C PRO A 209 10.73 -9.55 10.85
N VAL A 210 11.39 -10.58 10.34
CA VAL A 210 12.86 -10.73 10.46
C VAL A 210 13.52 -9.77 9.48
N LYS A 211 14.49 -8.98 9.95
CA LYS A 211 15.29 -8.10 9.09
C LYS A 211 16.06 -8.91 8.05
N LYS A 212 15.85 -8.60 6.78
CA LYS A 212 16.54 -9.23 5.66
C LYS A 212 17.81 -8.47 5.34
N GLN A 213 18.95 -9.14 5.36
CA GLN A 213 20.22 -8.55 4.92
C GLN A 213 20.45 -8.81 3.43
N LEU A 214 20.77 -7.77 2.69
CA LEU A 214 21.23 -7.86 1.31
C LEU A 214 22.74 -7.88 1.29
N TRP A 215 23.28 -8.90 0.66
CA TRP A 215 24.73 -9.05 0.54
C TRP A 215 25.26 -8.14 -0.58
N GLN A 216 26.28 -7.32 -0.28
CA GLN A 216 26.96 -6.47 -1.26
C GLN A 216 28.30 -7.13 -1.64
N ARG A 217 28.51 -7.36 -2.93
CA ARG A 217 29.83 -7.71 -3.43
C ARG A 217 30.67 -6.45 -3.62
N ASN A 218 31.84 -6.40 -3.02
CA ASN A 218 32.80 -5.36 -3.32
C ASN A 218 33.26 -5.51 -4.76
N SER A 219 33.17 -4.45 -5.56
CA SER A 219 33.72 -4.33 -6.89
C SER A 219 34.93 -3.39 -6.80
N THR A 220 36.01 -3.73 -7.50
CA THR A 220 37.23 -2.93 -7.53
C THR A 220 37.30 -1.93 -8.67
N ALA A 221 36.28 -1.89 -9.54
CA ALA A 221 36.26 -0.95 -10.65
C ALA A 221 35.86 0.45 -10.15
N LEU A 222 36.76 1.39 -10.18
CA LEU A 222 36.55 2.80 -9.81
C LEU A 222 35.92 3.56 -10.98
N SER A 223 34.84 4.29 -10.71
CA SER A 223 34.23 5.26 -11.62
C SER A 223 33.62 6.37 -10.78
N LYS A 224 33.12 7.45 -11.42
CA LYS A 224 32.31 8.41 -10.68
C LYS A 224 31.09 7.68 -10.09
N TYR A 225 30.73 8.03 -8.87
CA TYR A 225 29.58 7.46 -8.20
C TYR A 225 28.29 7.64 -9.01
N LYS A 226 28.07 8.87 -9.53
CA LYS A 226 26.92 9.20 -10.40
C LYS A 226 26.87 8.32 -11.66
N ASP A 227 28.02 8.07 -12.30
CA ASP A 227 28.07 7.23 -13.51
C ASP A 227 27.64 5.81 -13.18
N ALA A 228 28.07 5.27 -12.01
CA ALA A 228 27.65 3.95 -11.55
C ALA A 228 26.13 3.89 -11.26
N VAL A 229 25.56 4.96 -10.74
CA VAL A 229 24.09 5.06 -10.56
C VAL A 229 23.41 5.07 -11.94
N THR A 230 23.89 5.89 -12.87
CA THR A 230 23.35 5.95 -14.24
C THR A 230 23.38 4.60 -14.93
N GLU A 231 24.53 3.90 -14.92
CA GLU A 231 24.68 2.56 -15.47
C GLU A 231 23.72 1.55 -14.81
N ALA A 232 23.52 1.66 -13.48
CA ALA A 232 22.60 0.79 -12.77
C ALA A 232 21.14 1.06 -13.18
N MET A 233 20.75 2.33 -13.40
CA MET A 233 19.41 2.69 -13.88
C MET A 233 19.18 2.18 -15.30
N GLU A 234 20.15 2.34 -16.19
CA GLU A 234 20.09 1.81 -17.56
C GLU A 234 19.99 0.27 -17.57
N GLU A 235 20.78 -0.42 -16.73
CA GLU A 235 20.74 -1.88 -16.61
C GLU A 235 19.36 -2.36 -16.19
N ILE A 236 18.78 -1.81 -15.13
CA ILE A 236 17.45 -2.25 -14.66
C ILE A 236 16.30 -1.77 -15.57
N ALA A 237 16.47 -0.62 -16.28
CA ALA A 237 15.54 -0.20 -17.32
C ALA A 237 15.49 -1.22 -18.47
N GLY A 238 16.67 -1.71 -18.89
CA GLY A 238 16.77 -2.78 -19.90
C GLY A 238 16.10 -4.10 -19.46
N LEU A 239 15.91 -4.31 -18.16
CA LEU A 239 15.17 -5.43 -17.60
C LEU A 239 13.67 -5.14 -17.40
N GLY A 240 13.19 -3.94 -17.74
CA GLY A 240 11.77 -3.55 -17.70
C GLY A 240 11.35 -2.80 -16.44
N ALA A 241 12.27 -2.16 -15.71
CA ALA A 241 11.93 -1.32 -14.57
C ALA A 241 11.06 -0.12 -15.00
N ILE A 242 10.15 0.29 -14.11
CA ILE A 242 9.40 1.55 -14.23
C ILE A 242 9.84 2.47 -13.09
N PHE A 243 10.29 3.67 -13.42
CA PHE A 243 10.72 4.68 -12.45
C PHE A 243 9.54 5.56 -12.09
N VAL A 244 9.17 5.56 -10.81
CA VAL A 244 7.97 6.24 -10.28
C VAL A 244 8.40 7.36 -9.35
N GLY A 245 7.97 8.58 -9.62
CA GLY A 245 8.26 9.72 -8.77
C GLY A 245 8.05 11.05 -9.50
N TYR A 246 8.17 12.14 -8.76
CA TYR A 246 8.31 13.46 -9.40
C TYR A 246 9.78 13.71 -9.77
N ASN A 247 10.01 14.58 -10.75
CA ASN A 247 11.34 14.83 -11.33
C ASN A 247 12.05 13.59 -11.93
N VAL A 248 11.33 12.52 -12.21
CA VAL A 248 11.90 11.36 -12.92
C VAL A 248 11.95 11.61 -14.44
N ARG A 249 11.01 12.38 -14.96
CA ARG A 249 10.91 12.72 -16.38
C ARG A 249 11.65 14.00 -16.71
N TYR A 250 11.47 15.05 -15.93
CA TYR A 250 11.99 16.39 -16.22
C TYR A 250 13.36 16.66 -15.58
N GLY A 251 13.57 16.26 -14.35
CA GLY A 251 14.85 16.38 -13.64
C GLY A 251 15.76 15.16 -13.74
N GLY A 252 15.25 14.08 -14.40
CA GLY A 252 16.02 12.86 -14.67
C GLY A 252 16.68 12.21 -13.44
N GLY A 253 16.11 12.41 -12.22
CA GLY A 253 16.73 11.91 -10.99
C GLY A 253 18.19 12.34 -10.87
N TYR A 254 18.48 13.63 -10.99
CA TYR A 254 19.82 14.21 -11.10
C TYR A 254 20.58 13.87 -12.40
N GLY A 255 19.88 13.63 -13.49
CA GLY A 255 20.45 13.23 -14.78
C GLY A 255 20.87 11.75 -14.83
N THR A 256 20.55 10.96 -13.80
CA THR A 256 20.87 9.51 -13.79
C THR A 256 19.84 8.68 -14.56
N LEU A 257 18.73 9.30 -15.00
CA LEU A 257 17.66 8.68 -15.79
C LEU A 257 17.61 9.21 -17.23
N ASP A 258 18.58 10.03 -17.66
CA ASP A 258 18.52 10.71 -18.96
C ASP A 258 18.47 9.72 -20.13
N ASN A 259 19.15 8.58 -20.01
CA ASN A 259 19.18 7.52 -21.02
C ASN A 259 18.08 6.45 -20.81
N VAL A 260 17.25 6.58 -19.78
CA VAL A 260 16.10 5.68 -19.57
C VAL A 260 14.96 6.09 -20.50
N PRO A 261 14.32 5.16 -21.23
CA PRO A 261 13.18 5.47 -22.08
C PRO A 261 12.08 6.26 -21.36
N GLU A 262 11.49 7.23 -22.03
CA GLU A 262 10.50 8.14 -21.44
C GLU A 262 9.26 7.38 -20.94
N GLU A 263 8.85 6.36 -21.67
CA GLU A 263 7.72 5.49 -21.32
C GLU A 263 7.94 4.66 -20.05
N GLN A 264 9.19 4.54 -19.57
CA GLN A 264 9.54 3.89 -18.32
C GLN A 264 9.66 4.87 -17.14
N ARG A 265 9.52 6.18 -17.40
CA ARG A 265 9.58 7.24 -16.38
C ARG A 265 8.17 7.78 -16.11
N LEU A 266 7.55 7.26 -15.03
CA LEU A 266 6.22 7.68 -14.59
C LEU A 266 6.35 8.91 -13.69
N GLU A 267 6.17 10.10 -14.31
CA GLU A 267 6.09 11.35 -13.55
C GLU A 267 4.81 11.40 -12.74
N THR A 268 4.92 11.68 -11.46
CA THR A 268 3.80 11.77 -10.51
C THR A 268 3.65 13.19 -9.97
N PRO A 269 2.50 13.56 -9.39
CA PRO A 269 2.46 14.72 -8.52
C PRO A 269 3.40 14.55 -7.32
N VAL A 270 3.75 15.64 -6.64
CA VAL A 270 4.45 15.63 -5.36
C VAL A 270 3.46 15.18 -4.28
N ALA A 271 3.34 13.87 -4.15
CA ALA A 271 2.42 13.18 -3.24
C ALA A 271 3.05 11.82 -2.88
N GLU A 272 3.93 11.83 -1.92
CA GLU A 272 4.86 10.72 -1.65
C GLU A 272 4.13 9.44 -1.19
N ASN A 273 3.02 9.57 -0.46
CA ASN A 273 2.20 8.42 -0.09
C ASN A 273 1.55 7.79 -1.33
N LEU A 274 1.00 8.60 -2.23
CA LEU A 274 0.48 8.12 -3.52
C LEU A 274 1.56 7.42 -4.34
N MET A 275 2.78 8.00 -4.42
CA MET A 275 3.90 7.41 -5.15
C MET A 275 4.24 6.01 -4.64
N ALA A 276 4.31 5.84 -3.31
CA ALA A 276 4.56 4.55 -2.68
C ALA A 276 3.44 3.55 -2.99
N GLY A 277 2.19 3.96 -2.86
CA GLY A 277 1.03 3.12 -3.19
C GLY A 277 0.99 2.72 -4.67
N LEU A 278 1.26 3.64 -5.59
CA LEU A 278 1.35 3.34 -7.02
C LEU A 278 2.41 2.26 -7.29
N ALA A 279 3.62 2.42 -6.73
CA ALA A 279 4.69 1.43 -6.90
C ALA A 279 4.27 0.06 -6.35
N MET A 280 3.69 0.00 -5.14
CA MET A 280 3.18 -1.24 -4.57
C MET A 280 2.10 -1.88 -5.46
N GLY A 281 1.10 -1.12 -5.87
CA GLY A 281 0.02 -1.63 -6.72
C GLY A 281 0.50 -2.12 -8.09
N MET A 282 1.42 -1.40 -8.73
CA MET A 282 2.04 -1.82 -9.98
C MET A 282 2.78 -3.16 -9.83
N SER A 283 3.42 -3.38 -8.68
CA SER A 283 4.15 -4.63 -8.42
C SER A 283 3.23 -5.84 -8.28
N LEU A 284 1.99 -5.67 -7.80
CA LEU A 284 0.99 -6.73 -7.73
C LEU A 284 0.58 -7.25 -9.12
N VAL A 285 0.71 -6.41 -10.15
CA VAL A 285 0.42 -6.77 -11.55
C VAL A 285 1.71 -7.13 -12.32
N GLY A 286 2.81 -7.39 -11.60
CA GLY A 286 4.07 -7.90 -12.12
C GLY A 286 4.96 -6.86 -12.82
N PHE A 287 4.82 -5.58 -12.52
CA PHE A 287 5.86 -4.59 -12.79
C PHE A 287 6.96 -4.65 -11.73
N ARG A 288 8.10 -4.04 -12.03
CA ARG A 288 9.24 -3.88 -11.08
C ARG A 288 9.54 -2.39 -10.93
N PRO A 289 8.81 -1.68 -10.06
CA PRO A 289 8.98 -0.24 -9.90
C PRO A 289 10.25 0.12 -9.11
N VAL A 290 10.85 1.24 -9.52
CA VAL A 290 11.83 2.00 -8.75
C VAL A 290 11.15 3.26 -8.26
N LEU A 291 10.82 3.30 -6.99
CA LEU A 291 10.21 4.45 -6.32
C LEU A 291 11.31 5.45 -5.95
N PHE A 292 11.26 6.63 -6.54
CA PHE A 292 12.29 7.65 -6.39
C PHE A 292 11.88 8.78 -5.46
N PHE A 293 12.67 9.01 -4.44
CA PHE A 293 12.61 10.19 -3.57
C PHE A 293 13.86 11.05 -3.80
N GLU A 294 13.65 12.25 -4.28
CA GLU A 294 14.73 13.19 -4.58
C GLU A 294 15.53 13.58 -3.33
N ARG A 295 14.88 13.54 -2.16
CA ARG A 295 15.49 13.73 -0.85
C ARG A 295 14.90 12.71 0.14
N GLN A 296 15.73 12.24 1.07
CA GLN A 296 15.21 11.41 2.16
C GLN A 296 14.22 12.16 3.06
N ASP A 297 14.37 13.47 3.18
CA ASP A 297 13.42 14.33 3.91
C ASP A 297 11.98 14.14 3.41
N PHE A 298 11.80 13.92 2.11
CA PHE A 298 10.47 13.76 1.49
C PHE A 298 9.91 12.35 1.68
N LEU A 299 10.77 11.34 1.85
CA LEU A 299 10.35 9.98 2.16
C LEU A 299 9.49 9.91 3.43
N LEU A 300 9.65 10.86 4.36
CA LEU A 300 8.86 10.92 5.60
C LEU A 300 7.36 10.99 5.34
N ASN A 301 6.92 11.61 4.24
CA ASN A 301 5.51 11.65 3.85
C ASN A 301 4.95 10.31 3.36
N ALA A 302 5.82 9.33 3.07
CA ALA A 302 5.44 7.99 2.63
C ALA A 302 5.66 6.92 3.72
N ILE A 303 6.08 7.30 4.92
CA ILE A 303 6.44 6.35 5.99
C ILE A 303 5.27 5.42 6.33
N ASP A 304 4.05 5.94 6.40
CA ASP A 304 2.87 5.10 6.66
C ASP A 304 2.74 3.99 5.62
N ALA A 305 2.77 4.33 4.33
CA ALA A 305 2.67 3.35 3.25
C ALA A 305 3.82 2.34 3.27
N LEU A 306 5.05 2.78 3.56
CA LEU A 306 6.22 1.92 3.58
C LEU A 306 6.24 0.98 4.79
N VAL A 307 5.87 1.47 5.99
CA VAL A 307 5.86 0.68 7.22
C VAL A 307 4.65 -0.24 7.28
N ASN A 308 3.45 0.31 7.14
CA ASN A 308 2.21 -0.41 7.41
C ASN A 308 1.76 -1.28 6.24
N GLN A 309 2.19 -0.98 5.02
CA GLN A 309 1.87 -1.78 3.84
C GLN A 309 3.09 -2.54 3.31
N ALA A 310 4.12 -1.84 2.82
CA ALA A 310 5.24 -2.50 2.15
C ALA A 310 6.02 -3.44 3.08
N ASP A 311 6.28 -3.04 4.32
CA ASP A 311 7.06 -3.81 5.27
C ASP A 311 6.28 -4.99 5.88
N ARG A 312 4.97 -4.86 6.05
CA ARG A 312 4.15 -5.83 6.77
C ARG A 312 3.44 -6.85 5.89
N ILE A 313 3.26 -6.55 4.61
CA ILE A 313 2.40 -7.34 3.72
C ILE A 313 2.76 -8.84 3.68
N GLU A 314 4.05 -9.18 3.62
CA GLU A 314 4.49 -10.57 3.56
C GLU A 314 4.06 -11.35 4.80
N THR A 315 4.14 -10.73 5.99
CA THR A 315 3.74 -11.33 7.26
C THR A 315 2.22 -11.42 7.38
N ILE A 316 1.51 -10.30 7.18
CA ILE A 316 0.05 -10.27 7.40
C ILE A 316 -0.75 -11.06 6.37
N SER A 317 -0.20 -11.21 5.14
CA SER A 317 -0.79 -12.05 4.08
C SER A 317 -0.29 -13.49 4.09
N GLU A 318 0.47 -13.90 5.11
CA GLU A 318 1.06 -15.25 5.20
C GLU A 318 1.86 -15.63 3.93
N GLY A 319 2.59 -14.66 3.36
CA GLY A 319 3.42 -14.85 2.18
C GLY A 319 2.66 -14.82 0.84
N GLN A 320 1.35 -14.60 0.83
CA GLN A 320 0.57 -14.55 -0.41
C GLN A 320 0.96 -13.34 -1.28
N PHE A 321 1.27 -12.20 -0.64
CA PHE A 321 1.65 -10.96 -1.30
C PHE A 321 3.05 -10.51 -0.86
N SER A 322 3.73 -9.85 -1.77
CA SER A 322 4.98 -9.14 -1.54
C SER A 322 5.07 -8.00 -2.54
N PHE A 323 5.76 -6.92 -2.17
CA PHE A 323 5.99 -5.79 -3.05
C PHE A 323 7.46 -5.73 -3.47
N PRO A 324 7.84 -6.34 -4.61
CA PRO A 324 9.21 -6.30 -5.11
C PRO A 324 9.54 -4.93 -5.72
N ILE A 325 9.62 -3.91 -4.89
CA ILE A 325 9.93 -2.52 -5.27
C ILE A 325 11.34 -2.14 -4.82
N ILE A 326 12.00 -1.27 -5.58
CA ILE A 326 13.25 -0.64 -5.18
C ILE A 326 12.92 0.79 -4.75
N ILE A 327 13.23 1.12 -3.50
CA ILE A 327 13.06 2.46 -2.95
C ILE A 327 14.40 3.16 -3.08
N ARG A 328 14.50 4.08 -4.05
CA ARG A 328 15.68 4.91 -4.27
C ARG A 328 15.49 6.24 -3.54
N ALA A 329 16.25 6.47 -2.47
CA ALA A 329 16.14 7.68 -1.66
C ALA A 329 17.49 8.38 -1.55
N VAL A 330 17.55 9.64 -2.01
CA VAL A 330 18.80 10.40 -2.07
C VAL A 330 19.00 11.21 -0.79
N ILE A 331 20.14 11.07 -0.14
CA ILE A 331 20.56 11.93 0.96
C ILE A 331 21.00 13.26 0.36
N GLY A 332 20.39 14.37 0.80
CA GLY A 332 20.76 15.68 0.33
C GLY A 332 22.18 16.07 0.75
N SER A 333 22.79 17.01 0.04
CA SER A 333 24.13 17.50 0.29
C SER A 333 24.11 19.01 0.57
N VAL A 334 25.08 19.44 1.36
CA VAL A 334 25.31 20.87 1.60
C VAL A 334 26.17 21.52 0.50
N THR A 335 26.79 20.72 -0.34
CA THR A 335 27.65 21.13 -1.43
C THR A 335 27.21 20.48 -2.77
N PRO A 336 27.36 21.14 -3.94
CA PRO A 336 27.78 22.52 -4.13
C PRO A 336 26.68 23.56 -3.79
N PHE A 337 25.46 23.10 -3.50
CA PHE A 337 24.30 23.93 -3.20
C PHE A 337 23.57 23.44 -1.96
N TYR A 338 23.39 24.30 -0.98
CA TYR A 338 22.63 24.01 0.25
C TYR A 338 21.17 24.43 0.07
N ALA A 339 20.31 23.44 -0.05
CA ALA A 339 18.86 23.66 -0.22
C ALA A 339 18.12 23.92 1.12
N GLY A 340 18.82 23.91 2.26
CA GLY A 340 18.26 24.12 3.59
C GLY A 340 18.18 22.84 4.42
N ILE A 341 17.91 23.02 5.71
CA ILE A 341 17.91 21.93 6.71
C ILE A 341 16.88 20.83 6.42
N THR A 342 15.79 21.17 5.76
CA THR A 342 14.72 20.22 5.37
C THR A 342 15.02 19.44 4.10
N HIS A 343 16.26 19.50 3.58
CA HIS A 343 16.67 18.89 2.33
C HIS A 343 18.02 18.16 2.42
N THR A 344 18.58 18.02 3.62
CA THR A 344 19.96 17.53 3.80
C THR A 344 20.10 16.52 4.93
N THR A 345 18.99 16.04 5.48
CA THR A 345 19.04 15.08 6.60
C THR A 345 19.27 13.67 6.09
N ASP A 346 20.15 12.94 6.77
CA ASP A 346 20.36 11.50 6.54
C ASP A 346 19.50 10.70 7.52
N TYR A 347 18.48 10.04 6.98
CA TYR A 347 17.57 9.15 7.72
C TYR A 347 17.90 7.67 7.55
N THR A 348 19.06 7.31 6.97
CA THR A 348 19.42 5.93 6.64
C THR A 348 19.36 5.01 7.86
N ASP A 349 19.98 5.41 8.97
CA ASP A 349 20.00 4.61 10.20
C ASP A 349 18.62 4.43 10.80
N ILE A 350 17.81 5.51 10.80
CA ILE A 350 16.43 5.47 11.28
C ILE A 350 15.60 4.53 10.41
N CYS A 351 15.71 4.64 9.09
CA CYS A 351 15.06 3.72 8.16
C CYS A 351 15.52 2.27 8.38
N GLY A 352 16.82 2.05 8.62
CA GLY A 352 17.37 0.73 8.93
C GLY A 352 16.85 0.12 10.24
N GLN A 353 16.39 0.95 11.18
CA GLN A 353 15.75 0.48 12.41
C GLN A 353 14.23 0.30 12.22
N LEU A 354 13.61 1.14 11.41
CA LEU A 354 12.17 1.19 11.21
C LEU A 354 11.67 0.05 10.31
N PHE A 355 12.37 -0.23 9.19
CA PHE A 355 11.97 -1.24 8.23
C PHE A 355 12.58 -2.61 8.54
N SER A 356 11.81 -3.69 8.33
CA SER A 356 12.33 -5.05 8.37
C SER A 356 12.97 -5.50 7.05
N PHE A 357 12.65 -4.83 5.93
CA PHE A 357 13.34 -5.06 4.66
C PHE A 357 14.69 -4.35 4.61
N PRO A 358 15.61 -4.78 3.71
CA PRO A 358 16.96 -4.23 3.63
C PRO A 358 16.99 -2.74 3.31
N VAL A 359 17.78 -1.98 4.08
CA VAL A 359 18.22 -0.61 3.79
C VAL A 359 19.71 -0.66 3.49
N VAL A 360 20.08 -0.30 2.27
CA VAL A 360 21.45 -0.42 1.74
C VAL A 360 22.01 0.97 1.48
N HIS A 361 23.21 1.24 1.99
CA HIS A 361 23.91 2.51 1.84
C HIS A 361 25.23 2.28 1.09
N PRO A 362 25.25 2.36 -0.25
CA PRO A 362 26.47 2.17 -1.02
C PRO A 362 27.37 3.41 -0.95
N TRP A 363 28.64 3.21 -0.68
CA TRP A 363 29.67 4.25 -0.58
C TRP A 363 30.61 4.33 -1.78
N THR A 364 30.63 3.28 -2.62
CA THR A 364 31.51 3.21 -3.78
C THR A 364 30.74 2.87 -5.05
N SER A 365 31.28 3.22 -6.20
CA SER A 365 30.69 2.90 -7.51
C SER A 365 30.45 1.39 -7.70
N GLY A 366 31.34 0.55 -7.20
CA GLY A 366 31.15 -0.90 -7.23
C GLY A 366 30.03 -1.39 -6.33
N GLN A 367 29.86 -0.78 -5.13
CA GLN A 367 28.75 -1.08 -4.24
C GLN A 367 27.40 -0.65 -4.82
N VAL A 368 27.33 0.47 -5.53
CA VAL A 368 26.12 0.93 -6.23
C VAL A 368 25.63 -0.14 -7.20
N ARG A 369 26.49 -0.58 -8.12
CA ARG A 369 26.11 -1.61 -9.11
C ARG A 369 25.67 -2.91 -8.43
N GLY A 370 26.39 -3.34 -7.39
CA GLY A 370 26.04 -4.52 -6.60
C GLY A 370 24.69 -4.41 -5.90
N ALA A 371 24.41 -3.26 -5.28
CA ALA A 371 23.17 -2.97 -4.56
C ALA A 371 21.95 -3.04 -5.48
N TYR A 372 21.98 -2.36 -6.63
CA TYR A 372 20.86 -2.36 -7.57
C TYR A 372 20.60 -3.73 -8.21
N ARG A 373 21.67 -4.47 -8.56
CA ARG A 373 21.53 -5.86 -9.05
C ARG A 373 20.94 -6.80 -8.00
N ALA A 374 21.33 -6.64 -6.73
CA ALA A 374 20.78 -7.43 -5.64
C ALA A 374 19.31 -7.04 -5.36
N ALA A 375 19.02 -5.76 -5.33
CA ALA A 375 17.66 -5.24 -5.14
C ALA A 375 16.71 -5.71 -6.26
N TRP A 376 17.18 -5.71 -7.52
CA TRP A 376 16.41 -6.23 -8.66
C TRP A 376 15.99 -7.68 -8.50
N LYS A 377 16.80 -8.50 -7.85
CA LYS A 377 16.53 -9.92 -7.61
C LYS A 377 15.70 -10.18 -6.36
N SER A 378 15.50 -9.18 -5.53
CA SER A 378 14.72 -9.31 -4.30
C SER A 378 13.25 -9.61 -4.61
N LYS A 379 12.64 -10.46 -3.79
CA LYS A 379 11.19 -10.73 -3.84
C LYS A 379 10.35 -9.74 -3.02
N GLY A 380 10.99 -8.96 -2.17
CA GLY A 380 10.35 -7.92 -1.34
C GLY A 380 11.00 -6.56 -1.57
N PRO A 381 10.55 -5.53 -0.81
CA PRO A 381 11.09 -4.19 -0.89
C PRO A 381 12.59 -4.14 -0.55
N VAL A 382 13.29 -3.18 -1.15
CA VAL A 382 14.67 -2.83 -0.80
C VAL A 382 14.83 -1.34 -0.90
N MET A 383 15.34 -0.69 0.15
CA MET A 383 15.72 0.72 0.08
C MET A 383 17.20 0.87 -0.24
N ILE A 384 17.52 1.75 -1.18
CA ILE A 384 18.88 2.17 -1.50
C ILE A 384 19.00 3.65 -1.15
N SER A 385 19.87 3.94 -0.19
CA SER A 385 20.14 5.28 0.32
C SER A 385 21.39 5.82 -0.38
N GLU A 386 21.22 6.83 -1.24
CA GLU A 386 22.30 7.37 -2.08
C GLU A 386 22.83 8.69 -1.53
N PRO A 387 24.09 8.80 -1.11
CA PRO A 387 24.69 10.07 -0.70
C PRO A 387 24.99 10.95 -1.93
N LYS A 388 24.26 12.05 -2.08
CA LYS A 388 24.44 12.98 -3.21
C LYS A 388 25.84 13.60 -3.23
N GLU A 389 26.46 13.78 -2.08
CA GLU A 389 27.82 14.32 -1.95
C GLU A 389 28.86 13.50 -2.72
N LEU A 390 28.60 12.20 -2.93
CA LEU A 390 29.47 11.31 -3.68
C LEU A 390 29.27 11.36 -5.20
N HIS A 391 28.22 12.03 -5.71
CA HIS A 391 27.87 11.96 -7.13
C HIS A 391 29.05 12.35 -8.05
N GLU A 392 29.85 13.32 -7.67
CA GLU A 392 30.99 13.78 -8.45
C GLU A 392 32.32 13.12 -8.02
N VAL A 393 32.28 12.22 -7.03
CA VAL A 393 33.47 11.54 -6.51
C VAL A 393 33.75 10.28 -7.32
N VAL A 394 35.03 10.04 -7.62
CA VAL A 394 35.53 8.75 -8.16
C VAL A 394 35.87 7.84 -7.00
N CYS A 395 35.12 6.75 -6.86
CA CYS A 395 35.23 5.86 -5.68
C CYS A 395 34.91 4.38 -6.01
#